data_030f909af2f0823aac932c17c60cc76f
#
_entry.id   030f909af2f0823aac932c17c60cc76f
#
_cell.length_a   1.000
_cell.length_b   1.000
_cell.length_c   1.000
_cell.angle_alpha   90.00
_cell.angle_beta   90.00
_cell.angle_gamma   90.00
#
_symmetry.space_group_name_H-M   'P 1'
#
loop_
_entity.id
_entity.type
_entity.pdbx_description
1 polymer ?
#
loop_
_entity_poly.entity_id
_entity_poly.type
_entity_poly.pdbx_seq_one_letter_code
_entity_poly.pdbx_strand_id
1 'polypeptide(L)'
;FSANLYITQADKDDEFGREVSFADVRALATAEGTAVDEDILIEGIVVSDFHSKNMEANPSVSYDKVDVTVNDCTAYLESPDGRYGFRLRFDTPEDNVLARGTRLSLSLSGTVLTREENPERYTISSLVGENMVESVAGEAIPVKQRRISELTDDDVYTFVSLENTEFLFKEGSYANVYENYSLSSDVNASQTGNNNRMDGWA
;
A
#
# COMPACT_ATOMS: atom_id res chain seq x y z
N PHE A 1 -32.95 5.87 -7.06
CA PHE A 1 -32.60 6.99 -6.21
C PHE A 1 -31.39 6.55 -5.37
N SER A 2 -30.16 6.93 -5.79
CA SER A 2 -28.99 6.82 -4.93
C SER A 2 -29.06 7.99 -3.97
N ALA A 3 -29.44 7.76 -2.73
CA ALA A 3 -29.27 8.73 -1.69
C ALA A 3 -27.76 8.80 -1.38
N ASN A 4 -27.10 9.86 -1.79
CA ASN A 4 -25.79 10.20 -1.25
C ASN A 4 -25.99 10.51 0.23
N LEU A 5 -25.64 9.58 1.08
CA LEU A 5 -25.61 9.82 2.52
C LEU A 5 -24.37 10.65 2.79
N TYR A 6 -24.55 11.96 2.97
CA TYR A 6 -23.48 12.82 3.45
C TYR A 6 -23.39 12.65 4.96
N ILE A 7 -22.37 11.95 5.42
CA ILE A 7 -22.01 11.87 6.82
C ILE A 7 -21.18 13.11 7.14
N THR A 8 -21.59 13.89 8.12
CA THR A 8 -20.79 15.04 8.55
C THR A 8 -19.57 14.59 9.34
N GLN A 9 -18.54 15.44 9.47
CA GLN A 9 -17.37 15.11 10.28
C GLN A 9 -17.76 14.88 11.75
N ALA A 10 -18.71 15.64 12.28
CA ALA A 10 -19.20 15.42 13.63
C ALA A 10 -19.88 14.06 13.79
N ASP A 11 -20.67 13.61 12.80
CA ASP A 11 -21.30 12.30 12.84
C ASP A 11 -20.24 11.19 12.78
N LYS A 12 -19.17 11.36 12.01
CA LYS A 12 -18.06 10.41 11.96
C LYS A 12 -17.33 10.33 13.30
N ASP A 13 -17.03 11.47 13.91
CA ASP A 13 -16.33 11.55 15.19
C ASP A 13 -17.15 10.91 16.33
N ASP A 14 -18.47 11.09 16.28
CA ASP A 14 -19.39 10.50 17.27
C ASP A 14 -19.56 8.97 17.13
N GLU A 15 -19.56 8.47 15.90
CA GLU A 15 -19.80 7.06 15.62
C GLU A 15 -18.52 6.22 15.55
N PHE A 16 -17.45 6.77 14.94
CA PHE A 16 -16.23 6.01 14.62
C PHE A 16 -14.97 6.55 15.32
N GLY A 17 -15.10 7.61 16.10
CA GLY A 17 -14.02 8.24 16.81
C GLY A 17 -13.31 9.34 16.02
N ARG A 18 -12.25 9.89 16.63
CA ARG A 18 -11.52 11.02 16.10
C ARG A 18 -10.58 10.63 14.96
N GLU A 19 -10.47 11.52 13.98
CA GLU A 19 -9.45 11.40 12.95
C GLU A 19 -8.05 11.67 13.50
N VAL A 20 -7.09 10.85 13.12
CA VAL A 20 -5.67 10.96 13.47
C VAL A 20 -4.79 10.96 12.23
N SER A 21 -3.57 11.47 12.35
CA SER A 21 -2.63 11.49 11.24
C SER A 21 -1.97 10.12 11.01
N PHE A 22 -1.45 9.92 9.80
CA PHE A 22 -0.61 8.75 9.50
C PHE A 22 0.61 8.67 10.42
N ALA A 23 1.20 9.80 10.77
CA ALA A 23 2.35 9.83 11.68
C ALA A 23 1.96 9.33 13.09
N ASP A 24 0.79 9.70 13.59
CA ASP A 24 0.32 9.22 14.88
C ASP A 24 0.09 7.70 14.88
N VAL A 25 -0.51 7.17 13.82
CA VAL A 25 -0.74 5.72 13.68
C VAL A 25 0.58 4.97 13.54
N ARG A 26 1.54 5.48 12.76
CA ARG A 26 2.88 4.88 12.66
C ARG A 26 3.56 4.80 14.03
N ALA A 27 3.38 5.80 14.87
CA ALA A 27 3.97 5.84 16.21
C ALA A 27 3.39 4.77 17.17
N LEU A 28 2.19 4.28 16.90
CA LEU A 28 1.56 3.21 17.69
C LEU A 28 2.03 1.81 17.26
N ALA A 29 2.55 1.65 16.05
CA ALA A 29 2.89 0.34 15.49
C ALA A 29 4.16 -0.23 16.13
N THR A 30 4.15 -1.54 16.38
CA THR A 30 5.30 -2.29 16.91
C THR A 30 5.64 -3.48 16.01
N ALA A 31 6.80 -4.09 16.22
CA ALA A 31 7.21 -5.28 15.48
C ALA A 31 6.32 -6.49 15.79
N GLU A 32 5.83 -6.59 17.00
CA GLU A 32 4.96 -7.67 17.47
C GLU A 32 3.49 -7.46 17.05
N GLY A 33 3.15 -6.26 16.62
CA GLY A 33 1.79 -5.83 16.34
C GLY A 33 1.11 -5.21 17.55
N THR A 34 0.50 -4.04 17.35
CA THR A 34 -0.28 -3.33 18.37
C THR A 34 -1.75 -3.41 17.98
N ALA A 35 -2.57 -4.03 18.84
CA ALA A 35 -4.01 -4.02 18.68
C ALA A 35 -4.56 -2.62 18.96
N VAL A 36 -5.48 -2.17 18.13
CA VAL A 36 -6.15 -0.87 18.30
C VAL A 36 -7.51 -1.09 18.95
N ASP A 37 -7.60 -0.67 20.22
CA ASP A 37 -8.84 -0.74 20.99
C ASP A 37 -9.58 0.61 21.04
N GLU A 38 -8.94 1.67 20.50
CA GLU A 38 -9.52 3.02 20.47
C GLU A 38 -10.32 3.24 19.19
N ASP A 39 -11.36 4.06 19.29
CA ASP A 39 -12.12 4.52 18.15
C ASP A 39 -11.37 5.68 17.47
N ILE A 40 -10.54 5.36 16.53
CA ILE A 40 -9.77 6.30 15.72
C ILE A 40 -9.93 6.02 14.24
N LEU A 41 -9.87 7.08 13.44
CA LEU A 41 -9.98 7.07 11.99
C LEU A 41 -8.71 7.62 11.34
N ILE A 42 -8.39 7.12 10.17
CA ILE A 42 -7.48 7.79 9.23
C ILE A 42 -8.19 8.06 7.91
N GLU A 43 -7.80 9.12 7.24
CA GLU A 43 -8.20 9.38 5.86
C GLU A 43 -6.98 9.29 4.94
N GLY A 44 -7.14 8.59 3.82
CA GLY A 44 -6.07 8.43 2.84
C GLY A 44 -6.61 8.21 1.44
N ILE A 45 -5.69 8.08 0.48
CA ILE A 45 -6.00 7.82 -0.92
C ILE A 45 -5.41 6.47 -1.31
N VAL A 46 -6.24 5.60 -1.88
CA VAL A 46 -5.82 4.27 -2.34
C VAL A 46 -4.96 4.42 -3.59
N VAL A 47 -3.74 3.88 -3.55
CA VAL A 47 -2.78 3.93 -4.66
C VAL A 47 -2.69 2.62 -5.43
N SER A 48 -3.25 1.55 -4.90
CA SER A 48 -3.37 0.24 -5.54
C SER A 48 -4.71 0.06 -6.23
N ASP A 49 -4.81 -0.95 -7.06
CA ASP A 49 -6.07 -1.33 -7.73
C ASP A 49 -6.31 -2.83 -7.55
N PHE A 50 -7.39 -3.19 -6.88
CA PHE A 50 -7.73 -4.59 -6.64
C PHE A 50 -7.96 -5.40 -7.93
N HIS A 51 -8.36 -4.74 -9.03
CA HIS A 51 -8.53 -5.39 -10.33
C HIS A 51 -7.19 -5.74 -10.99
N SER A 52 -6.17 -4.93 -10.77
CA SER A 52 -4.86 -5.09 -11.38
C SER A 52 -3.95 -6.08 -10.66
N LYS A 53 -4.40 -6.56 -9.50
CA LYS A 53 -3.72 -7.59 -8.70
C LYS A 53 -2.25 -7.25 -8.45
N ASN A 54 -2.03 -6.25 -7.61
CA ASN A 54 -0.68 -5.85 -7.18
C ASN A 54 -0.03 -7.01 -6.44
N MET A 55 0.96 -7.63 -7.07
CA MET A 55 1.56 -8.83 -6.51
C MET A 55 2.67 -8.49 -5.52
N GLU A 56 2.50 -8.88 -4.28
CA GLU A 56 3.60 -9.01 -3.35
C GLU A 56 4.43 -10.24 -3.74
N ALA A 57 5.32 -10.10 -4.70
CA ALA A 57 6.20 -11.19 -5.04
C ALA A 57 7.33 -11.31 -4.01
N ASN A 58 7.51 -12.48 -3.46
CA ASN A 58 8.76 -12.81 -2.80
C ASN A 58 9.76 -13.20 -3.91
N PRO A 59 10.88 -12.50 -4.06
CA PRO A 59 11.88 -12.80 -5.10
C PRO A 59 12.49 -14.22 -4.96
N SER A 60 12.28 -14.86 -3.84
CA SER A 60 12.72 -16.25 -3.61
C SER A 60 11.71 -17.32 -4.02
N VAL A 61 10.58 -16.93 -4.57
CA VAL A 61 9.51 -17.87 -4.97
C VAL A 61 9.16 -17.67 -6.43
N SER A 62 8.95 -18.75 -7.15
CA SER A 62 8.50 -18.69 -8.52
C SER A 62 7.06 -18.18 -8.61
N TYR A 63 6.71 -17.63 -9.77
CA TYR A 63 5.41 -17.01 -10.02
C TYR A 63 4.21 -17.90 -9.66
N ASP A 64 4.31 -19.19 -9.96
CA ASP A 64 3.29 -20.17 -9.66
C ASP A 64 3.13 -20.50 -8.16
N LYS A 65 4.04 -19.96 -7.34
CA LYS A 65 4.00 -20.11 -5.88
C LYS A 65 3.65 -18.81 -5.15
N VAL A 66 3.33 -17.76 -5.88
CA VAL A 66 2.85 -16.53 -5.27
C VAL A 66 1.48 -16.80 -4.65
N ASP A 67 1.33 -16.44 -3.39
CA ASP A 67 0.03 -16.54 -2.72
C ASP A 67 -0.90 -15.44 -3.24
N VAL A 68 -1.73 -15.81 -4.20
CA VAL A 68 -2.70 -14.92 -4.83
C VAL A 68 -3.74 -14.43 -3.82
N THR A 69 -4.07 -15.27 -2.83
CA THR A 69 -5.05 -14.89 -1.80
C THR A 69 -4.53 -13.75 -0.95
N VAL A 70 -3.28 -13.83 -0.50
CA VAL A 70 -2.63 -12.73 0.24
C VAL A 70 -2.63 -11.45 -0.58
N ASN A 71 -2.32 -11.57 -1.86
CA ASN A 71 -2.31 -10.44 -2.77
C ASN A 71 -3.69 -9.81 -2.97
N ASP A 72 -4.71 -10.65 -3.14
CA ASP A 72 -6.09 -10.20 -3.30
C ASP A 72 -6.63 -9.52 -2.01
N CYS A 73 -6.08 -9.86 -0.83
CA CYS A 73 -6.37 -9.20 0.45
C CYS A 73 -5.59 -7.91 0.68
N THR A 74 -4.75 -7.48 -0.24
CA THR A 74 -3.80 -6.38 -0.02
C THR A 74 -4.18 -5.14 -0.80
N ALA A 75 -4.16 -3.99 -0.12
CA ALA A 75 -4.26 -2.68 -0.74
C ALA A 75 -3.19 -1.74 -0.14
N TYR A 76 -2.95 -0.61 -0.80
CA TYR A 76 -2.02 0.41 -0.32
C TYR A 76 -2.71 1.75 -0.22
N LEU A 77 -2.55 2.39 0.93
CA LEU A 77 -3.17 3.65 1.27
C LEU A 77 -2.10 4.71 1.53
N GLU A 78 -2.16 5.80 0.80
CA GLU A 78 -1.27 6.94 0.93
C GLU A 78 -1.95 8.05 1.73
N SER A 79 -1.19 8.78 2.56
CA SER A 79 -1.70 9.96 3.25
C SER A 79 -2.12 11.05 2.25
N PRO A 80 -3.09 11.92 2.61
CA PRO A 80 -3.60 12.94 1.68
C PRO A 80 -2.53 13.90 1.16
N ASP A 81 -1.45 14.11 1.93
CA ASP A 81 -0.28 14.90 1.54
C ASP A 81 0.77 14.12 0.74
N GLY A 82 0.54 12.83 0.50
CA GLY A 82 1.46 11.93 -0.20
C GLY A 82 2.72 11.55 0.58
N ARG A 83 2.81 11.90 1.84
CA ARG A 83 4.05 11.76 2.61
C ARG A 83 4.32 10.34 3.09
N TYR A 84 3.29 9.64 3.53
CA TYR A 84 3.39 8.31 4.14
C TYR A 84 2.43 7.33 3.50
N GLY A 85 2.75 6.05 3.58
CA GLY A 85 1.91 4.96 3.11
C GLY A 85 1.73 3.86 4.14
N PHE A 86 0.60 3.18 4.04
CA PHE A 86 0.29 1.95 4.76
C PHE A 86 -0.05 0.83 3.79
N ARG A 87 0.42 -0.36 4.10
CA ARG A 87 -0.15 -1.58 3.55
C ARG A 87 -1.40 -1.94 4.34
N LEU A 88 -2.50 -2.13 3.64
CA LEU A 88 -3.75 -2.63 4.21
C LEU A 88 -3.86 -4.13 3.95
N ARG A 89 -4.17 -4.90 4.97
CA ARG A 89 -4.39 -6.33 4.87
C ARG A 89 -5.78 -6.69 5.38
N PHE A 90 -6.65 -7.03 4.45
CA PHE A 90 -7.99 -7.52 4.75
C PHE A 90 -7.98 -8.99 5.15
N ASP A 91 -8.93 -9.41 5.96
CA ASP A 91 -9.07 -10.80 6.39
C ASP A 91 -9.53 -11.70 5.24
N THR A 92 -10.32 -11.14 4.32
CA THR A 92 -10.82 -11.86 3.13
C THR A 92 -10.65 -11.04 1.85
N PRO A 93 -10.46 -11.70 0.68
CA PRO A 93 -10.35 -11.00 -0.60
C PRO A 93 -11.62 -10.21 -0.97
N GLU A 94 -12.77 -10.66 -0.53
CA GLU A 94 -14.07 -10.06 -0.83
C GLU A 94 -14.21 -8.67 -0.21
N ASP A 95 -13.50 -8.41 0.89
CA ASP A 95 -13.49 -7.11 1.56
C ASP A 95 -12.61 -6.08 0.84
N ASN A 96 -11.67 -6.53 0.02
CA ASN A 96 -10.82 -5.65 -0.76
C ASN A 96 -11.46 -5.25 -2.08
N VAL A 97 -12.29 -4.22 -2.03
CA VAL A 97 -12.97 -3.65 -3.21
C VAL A 97 -12.39 -2.28 -3.61
N LEU A 98 -11.19 -1.97 -3.15
CA LEU A 98 -10.59 -0.65 -3.25
C LEU A 98 -9.95 -0.42 -4.62
N ALA A 99 -10.54 0.50 -5.37
CA ALA A 99 -9.98 0.96 -6.64
C ALA A 99 -8.99 2.12 -6.42
N ARG A 100 -8.03 2.22 -7.30
CA ARG A 100 -7.04 3.31 -7.30
C ARG A 100 -7.72 4.67 -7.40
N GLY A 101 -7.26 5.63 -6.60
CA GLY A 101 -7.85 6.97 -6.54
C GLY A 101 -9.13 7.03 -5.68
N THR A 102 -9.36 6.05 -4.84
CA THR A 102 -10.43 6.11 -3.84
C THR A 102 -9.92 6.85 -2.61
N ARG A 103 -10.59 7.93 -2.22
CA ARG A 103 -10.43 8.54 -0.89
C ARG A 103 -11.20 7.68 0.10
N LEU A 104 -10.50 7.20 1.10
CA LEU A 104 -10.99 6.25 2.07
C LEU A 104 -10.89 6.82 3.49
N SER A 105 -11.99 6.85 4.22
CA SER A 105 -11.98 6.98 5.68
C SER A 105 -12.03 5.58 6.28
N LEU A 106 -11.02 5.25 7.05
CA LEU A 106 -10.80 3.90 7.59
C LEU A 106 -10.82 3.93 9.12
N SER A 107 -11.75 3.21 9.74
CA SER A 107 -11.74 2.97 11.18
C SER A 107 -10.65 1.96 11.51
N LEU A 108 -9.85 2.27 12.52
CA LEU A 108 -8.77 1.38 12.98
C LEU A 108 -9.19 0.49 14.15
N SER A 109 -10.40 0.66 14.68
CA SER A 109 -10.92 -0.17 15.78
C SER A 109 -10.89 -1.66 15.40
N GLY A 110 -10.31 -2.49 16.24
CA GLY A 110 -10.18 -3.93 16.03
C GLY A 110 -9.05 -4.35 15.08
N THR A 111 -8.27 -3.42 14.56
CA THR A 111 -7.13 -3.72 13.69
C THR A 111 -5.84 -3.95 14.46
N VAL A 112 -4.81 -4.39 13.77
CA VAL A 112 -3.46 -4.57 14.31
C VAL A 112 -2.47 -3.76 13.48
N LEU A 113 -1.66 -2.95 14.16
CA LEU A 113 -0.63 -2.11 13.56
C LEU A 113 0.73 -2.77 13.71
N THR A 114 1.36 -3.09 12.60
CA THR A 114 2.68 -3.74 12.59
C THR A 114 3.70 -2.84 11.90
N ARG A 115 4.89 -2.78 12.48
CA ARG A 115 6.08 -2.13 11.91
C ARG A 115 7.11 -3.20 11.56
N GLU A 116 7.62 -3.13 10.36
CA GLU A 116 8.72 -3.96 9.89
C GLU A 116 9.91 -3.06 9.53
N GLU A 117 11.09 -3.61 9.58
CA GLU A 117 12.35 -2.93 9.26
C GLU A 117 12.95 -3.44 7.94
N ASN A 118 13.83 -2.63 7.36
CA ASN A 118 14.62 -2.96 6.17
C ASN A 118 13.80 -3.28 4.91
N PRO A 119 13.06 -2.30 4.35
CA PRO A 119 12.89 -0.93 4.81
C PRO A 119 11.88 -0.82 5.94
N GLU A 120 11.88 0.30 6.67
CA GLU A 120 10.85 0.58 7.65
C GLU A 120 9.51 0.77 6.93
N ARG A 121 8.55 -0.06 7.28
CA ARG A 121 7.23 -0.08 6.65
C ARG A 121 6.16 -0.51 7.64
N TYR A 122 4.93 -0.13 7.33
CA TYR A 122 3.81 -0.23 8.25
C TYR A 122 2.63 -0.91 7.62
N THR A 123 2.01 -1.83 8.36
CA THR A 123 0.82 -2.57 7.93
C THR A 123 -0.30 -2.39 8.92
N ILE A 124 -1.51 -2.17 8.40
CA ILE A 124 -2.76 -2.27 9.13
C ILE A 124 -3.41 -3.57 8.71
N SER A 125 -3.51 -4.52 9.62
CA SER A 125 -4.08 -5.85 9.38
C SER A 125 -5.34 -6.10 10.20
N SER A 126 -5.94 -7.27 10.03
CA SER A 126 -7.25 -7.63 10.61
C SER A 126 -8.35 -6.66 10.17
N LEU A 127 -8.27 -6.20 8.92
CA LEU A 127 -9.28 -5.35 8.32
C LEU A 127 -10.44 -6.18 7.80
N VAL A 128 -11.64 -5.70 8.05
CA VAL A 128 -12.90 -6.20 7.49
C VAL A 128 -13.65 -5.08 6.76
N GLY A 129 -14.67 -5.41 5.99
CA GLY A 129 -15.41 -4.43 5.22
C GLY A 129 -15.97 -3.28 6.05
N GLU A 130 -16.38 -3.54 7.28
CA GLU A 130 -16.94 -2.57 8.22
C GLU A 130 -15.94 -1.50 8.67
N ASN A 131 -14.64 -1.75 8.53
CA ASN A 131 -13.63 -0.72 8.82
C ASN A 131 -13.65 0.41 7.79
N MET A 132 -14.19 0.19 6.58
CA MET A 132 -14.33 1.19 5.54
C MET A 132 -15.58 2.05 5.79
N VAL A 133 -15.39 3.17 6.49
CA VAL A 133 -16.48 4.06 6.92
C VAL A 133 -17.03 4.87 5.76
N GLU A 134 -16.16 5.38 4.91
CA GLU A 134 -16.54 6.16 3.73
C GLU A 134 -15.53 5.92 2.61
N SER A 135 -16.01 5.83 1.40
CA SER A 135 -15.18 5.74 0.21
C SER A 135 -15.72 6.62 -0.91
N VAL A 136 -14.85 7.44 -1.50
CA VAL A 136 -15.18 8.35 -2.61
C VAL A 136 -14.19 8.14 -3.74
N ALA A 137 -14.69 7.76 -4.90
CA ALA A 137 -13.84 7.52 -6.07
C ALA A 137 -13.43 8.83 -6.77
N GLY A 138 -12.34 8.78 -7.54
CA GLY A 138 -11.94 9.84 -8.46
C GLY A 138 -11.03 10.91 -7.86
N GLU A 139 -10.44 10.65 -6.71
CA GLU A 139 -9.44 11.56 -6.14
C GLU A 139 -8.10 11.50 -6.88
N ALA A 140 -7.46 12.65 -7.01
CA ALA A 140 -6.11 12.73 -7.53
C ALA A 140 -5.12 12.19 -6.50
N ILE A 141 -4.25 11.29 -6.95
CA ILE A 141 -3.21 10.73 -6.10
C ILE A 141 -2.03 11.72 -6.06
N PRO A 142 -1.60 12.19 -4.89
CA PRO A 142 -0.33 12.91 -4.76
C PRO A 142 0.83 12.07 -5.28
N VAL A 143 1.68 12.65 -6.11
CA VAL A 143 2.82 11.98 -6.70
C VAL A 143 4.11 12.66 -6.26
N LYS A 144 4.97 11.92 -5.58
CA LYS A 144 6.32 12.39 -5.26
C LYS A 144 7.25 12.12 -6.43
N GLN A 145 7.98 13.13 -6.86
CA GLN A 145 9.04 12.96 -7.85
C GLN A 145 10.35 12.65 -7.12
N ARG A 146 11.00 11.56 -7.51
CA ARG A 146 12.21 11.06 -6.88
C ARG A 146 13.20 10.56 -7.91
N ARG A 147 14.46 10.68 -7.59
CA ARG A 147 15.49 9.80 -8.15
C ARG A 147 15.58 8.55 -7.29
N ILE A 148 16.03 7.44 -7.84
CA ILE A 148 16.18 6.19 -7.05
C ILE A 148 17.07 6.43 -5.82
N SER A 149 18.12 7.24 -5.94
CA SER A 149 19.02 7.58 -4.83
C SER A 149 18.40 8.48 -3.74
N GLU A 150 17.22 9.04 -3.99
CA GLU A 150 16.48 9.90 -3.07
C GLU A 150 15.37 9.16 -2.34
N LEU A 151 15.11 7.91 -2.71
CA LEU A 151 14.09 7.10 -2.04
C LEU A 151 14.49 6.85 -0.58
N THR A 152 13.51 6.98 0.29
CA THR A 152 13.63 6.74 1.73
C THR A 152 12.54 5.78 2.19
N ASP A 153 12.64 5.32 3.43
CA ASP A 153 11.62 4.45 4.03
C ASP A 153 10.24 5.12 4.09
N ASP A 154 10.17 6.45 4.09
CA ASP A 154 8.90 7.19 4.04
C ASP A 154 8.19 7.07 2.67
N ASP A 155 8.94 6.69 1.62
CA ASP A 155 8.35 6.50 0.29
C ASP A 155 7.67 5.12 0.12
N VAL A 156 7.91 4.21 1.05
CA VAL A 156 7.31 2.87 1.00
C VAL A 156 5.78 2.97 1.06
N TYR A 157 5.12 2.24 0.14
CA TYR A 157 3.66 2.22 -0.03
C TYR A 157 3.04 3.55 -0.44
N THR A 158 3.83 4.49 -0.95
CA THR A 158 3.37 5.73 -1.56
C THR A 158 3.50 5.68 -3.09
N PHE A 159 2.86 6.62 -3.76
CA PHE A 159 2.95 6.73 -5.20
C PHE A 159 4.09 7.67 -5.59
N VAL A 160 5.11 7.14 -6.25
CA VAL A 160 6.29 7.90 -6.68
C VAL A 160 6.44 7.88 -8.20
N SER A 161 6.95 8.96 -8.74
CA SER A 161 7.43 9.05 -10.11
C SER A 161 8.96 9.08 -10.10
N LEU A 162 9.57 8.11 -10.74
CA LEU A 162 11.02 8.01 -10.82
C LEU A 162 11.53 8.79 -12.02
N GLU A 163 12.39 9.76 -11.76
CA GLU A 163 12.98 10.61 -12.79
C GLU A 163 14.30 10.03 -13.31
N ASN A 164 14.55 10.31 -14.59
CA ASN A 164 15.80 9.92 -15.27
C ASN A 164 16.10 8.43 -15.17
N THR A 165 15.06 7.61 -15.33
CA THR A 165 15.16 6.15 -15.33
C THR A 165 14.78 5.60 -16.69
N GLU A 166 15.33 4.45 -17.03
CA GLU A 166 14.97 3.68 -18.21
C GLU A 166 14.84 2.20 -17.83
N PHE A 167 14.03 1.48 -18.59
CA PHE A 167 13.98 0.04 -18.45
C PHE A 167 15.26 -0.57 -19.01
N LEU A 168 15.82 -1.51 -18.24
CA LEU A 168 17.02 -2.22 -18.66
C LEU A 168 16.81 -3.03 -19.94
N PHE A 169 15.60 -3.53 -20.15
CA PHE A 169 15.21 -4.28 -21.34
C PHE A 169 14.03 -3.62 -22.04
N LYS A 170 14.08 -3.63 -23.36
CA LYS A 170 13.01 -3.07 -24.20
C LYS A 170 11.75 -3.91 -24.20
N GLU A 171 11.89 -5.20 -23.92
CA GLU A 171 10.83 -6.18 -23.98
C GLU A 171 10.84 -7.01 -22.70
N GLY A 172 9.67 -7.40 -22.22
CA GLY A 172 9.52 -8.24 -21.06
C GLY A 172 8.75 -7.57 -19.92
N SER A 173 8.67 -8.27 -18.81
CA SER A 173 8.01 -7.78 -17.61
C SER A 173 8.90 -6.80 -16.85
N TYR A 174 8.37 -5.65 -16.51
CA TYR A 174 9.02 -4.71 -15.60
C TYR A 174 9.02 -5.20 -14.16
N ALA A 175 8.04 -6.03 -13.81
CA ALA A 175 8.00 -6.75 -12.56
C ALA A 175 8.56 -8.15 -12.81
N ASN A 176 9.71 -8.42 -12.26
CA ASN A 176 10.29 -9.74 -12.37
C ASN A 176 9.70 -10.66 -11.35
N VAL A 177 8.64 -11.31 -11.72
CA VAL A 177 7.91 -12.27 -10.90
C VAL A 177 8.39 -13.70 -11.07
N TYR A 178 9.36 -13.92 -11.96
CA TYR A 178 9.88 -15.25 -12.23
C TYR A 178 11.22 -15.44 -11.55
N GLU A 179 11.25 -16.26 -10.55
CA GLU A 179 12.48 -16.70 -9.91
C GLU A 179 13.45 -17.34 -10.89
N ASN A 180 12.93 -18.16 -11.78
CA ASN A 180 13.68 -18.82 -12.84
C ASN A 180 14.06 -17.93 -14.01
N TYR A 181 13.46 -16.87 -14.04
CA TYR A 181 14.10 -15.79 -14.67
C TYR A 181 15.31 -15.51 -13.85
N SER A 182 16.08 -16.51 -13.62
CA SER A 182 17.31 -16.24 -13.02
C SER A 182 17.75 -15.01 -13.71
N LEU A 183 16.96 -14.12 -13.52
CA LEU A 183 17.35 -12.95 -14.07
C LEU A 183 18.71 -13.17 -14.53
N SER A 184 18.60 -14.09 -15.26
CA SER A 184 19.76 -14.74 -15.69
C SER A 184 20.96 -14.05 -15.10
N SER A 185 21.92 -14.64 -14.80
CA SER A 185 23.14 -14.01 -14.37
C SER A 185 23.34 -12.64 -15.02
N ASP A 186 22.75 -12.41 -16.18
CA ASP A 186 22.81 -11.18 -16.93
C ASP A 186 22.01 -10.05 -16.34
N VAL A 187 20.86 -10.34 -15.84
CA VAL A 187 20.12 -9.34 -15.11
C VAL A 187 20.77 -9.09 -13.78
N ASN A 188 21.24 -10.13 -13.12
CA ASN A 188 22.02 -9.95 -11.93
C ASN A 188 23.34 -9.24 -12.19
N ALA A 189 24.00 -9.53 -13.27
CA ALA A 189 25.17 -8.78 -13.70
C ALA A 189 24.82 -7.35 -14.07
N SER A 190 23.73 -7.15 -14.73
CA SER A 190 23.20 -5.82 -14.99
C SER A 190 22.75 -5.13 -13.73
N GLN A 191 22.22 -5.87 -12.83
CA GLN A 191 21.82 -5.37 -11.54
C GLN A 191 22.96 -4.96 -10.66
N THR A 192 24.00 -5.72 -10.63
CA THR A 192 25.21 -5.33 -9.90
C THR A 192 25.83 -4.06 -10.43
N GLY A 193 25.61 -3.78 -11.68
CA GLY A 193 26.00 -2.52 -12.30
C GLY A 193 24.92 -1.46 -12.28
N ASN A 194 23.70 -1.82 -12.03
CA ASN A 194 22.55 -0.96 -12.23
C ASN A 194 21.52 -1.11 -11.12
N ASN A 195 21.70 -0.33 -10.11
CA ASN A 195 20.73 -0.19 -9.03
C ASN A 195 19.43 0.53 -9.47
N ASN A 196 19.34 0.89 -10.74
CA ASN A 196 18.17 1.54 -11.32
C ASN A 196 17.13 0.54 -11.79
N ARG A 197 17.30 -0.69 -11.47
CA ARG A 197 16.36 -1.70 -11.82
C ARG A 197 15.05 -1.47 -11.09
N MET A 198 14.05 -1.27 -11.89
CA MET A 198 12.68 -1.30 -11.41
C MET A 198 12.26 -2.76 -11.28
N ASP A 199 12.56 -3.35 -10.16
CA ASP A 199 12.17 -4.73 -9.86
C ASP A 199 10.74 -4.86 -9.37
N GLY A 200 9.89 -3.96 -9.78
CA GLY A 200 8.52 -3.90 -9.30
C GLY A 200 8.40 -3.45 -7.84
N TRP A 201 9.44 -2.84 -7.33
CA TRP A 201 9.54 -2.43 -5.93
C TRP A 201 9.62 -0.92 -5.79
N ALA A 202 8.66 -0.27 -6.28
CA ALA A 202 8.42 1.11 -5.91
C ALA A 202 7.12 1.15 -5.11
#